data_fe56b0c67be8732f0b5f8ef8e64191b9
#
_entry.id   fe56b0c67be8732f0b5f8ef8e64191b9
#
_cell.length_a   1.000
_cell.length_b   1.000
_cell.length_c   1.000
_cell.angle_alpha   90.00
_cell.angle_beta   90.00
_cell.angle_gamma   90.00
#
_symmetry.space_group_name_H-M   'P 1'
#
loop_
_entity.id
_entity.type
_entity.pdbx_description
1 polymer ?
#
loop_
_entity_poly.entity_id
_entity_poly.type
_entity_poly.pdbx_seq_one_letter_code
_entity_poly.pdbx_strand_id
1 'polypeptide(L)'
;SPETSACIVFIPHTTAGITINENADPDVKADIMAGLGRMVPEEQGFRHREGNSDAHIKASLLGSSVIVPVEKGQLVLGTWQGIFLAEFDGPRTRTVLIQTF
;
A
#
# COMPACT_ATOMS: atom_id res chain seq x y z
N SER A 1 -5.15 11.42 -20.62
CA SER A 1 -4.51 11.89 -21.85
C SER A 1 -3.93 10.74 -22.64
N PRO A 2 -4.11 10.66 -23.96
CA PRO A 2 -3.49 9.62 -24.77
C PRO A 2 -1.95 9.69 -24.76
N GLU A 3 -1.39 10.80 -24.33
CA GLU A 3 0.06 11.00 -24.24
C GLU A 3 0.60 10.62 -22.87
N THR A 4 -0.27 10.32 -21.91
CA THR A 4 0.14 9.87 -20.58
C THR A 4 0.82 8.51 -20.69
N SER A 5 2.01 8.36 -20.10
CA SER A 5 2.80 7.13 -20.15
C SER A 5 2.97 6.46 -18.81
N ALA A 6 2.70 7.16 -17.71
CA ALA A 6 2.85 6.61 -16.37
C ALA A 6 1.88 7.27 -15.40
N CYS A 7 1.55 6.52 -14.35
CA CYS A 7 0.71 6.97 -13.25
C CYS A 7 1.43 6.70 -11.94
N ILE A 8 1.56 7.71 -11.09
CA ILE A 8 2.05 7.55 -9.71
C ILE A 8 0.86 7.58 -8.79
N VAL A 9 0.82 6.64 -7.84
CA VAL A 9 -0.11 6.65 -6.72
C VAL A 9 0.72 6.78 -5.45
N PHE A 10 0.46 7.82 -4.66
CA PHE A 10 1.27 8.16 -3.49
C PHE A 10 0.40 8.28 -2.25
N ILE A 11 0.89 7.71 -1.15
CA ILE A 11 0.23 7.70 0.15
C ILE A 11 0.98 8.64 1.08
N PRO A 12 0.47 9.85 1.35
CA PRO A 12 1.14 10.84 2.21
C PRO A 12 0.87 10.57 3.69
N HIS A 13 1.11 9.36 4.13
CA HIS A 13 0.88 8.94 5.52
C HIS A 13 2.01 8.06 6.01
N THR A 14 2.17 7.99 7.34
CA THR A 14 3.25 7.23 7.98
C THR A 14 2.80 5.87 8.54
N THR A 15 1.49 5.62 8.62
CA THR A 15 0.93 4.38 9.15
C THR A 15 0.03 3.65 8.16
N ALA A 16 0.15 3.99 6.89
CA ALA A 16 -0.49 3.29 5.79
C ALA A 16 0.53 3.18 4.66
N GLY A 17 0.39 2.15 3.85
CA GLY A 17 1.28 1.91 2.72
C GLY A 17 0.50 1.55 1.47
N ILE A 18 1.24 1.27 0.40
CA ILE A 18 0.65 0.88 -0.87
C ILE A 18 1.46 -0.26 -1.47
N THR A 19 0.77 -1.18 -2.12
CA THR A 19 1.43 -2.28 -2.82
C THR A 19 0.61 -2.71 -4.04
N ILE A 20 1.26 -3.47 -4.91
CA ILE A 20 0.62 -4.11 -6.05
C ILE A 20 0.78 -5.60 -5.85
N ASN A 21 -0.33 -6.31 -5.81
CA ASN A 21 -0.31 -7.77 -5.67
C ASN A 21 -1.63 -8.35 -6.19
N GLU A 22 -1.88 -9.60 -5.89
CA GLU A 22 -3.02 -10.31 -6.46
C GLU A 22 -4.35 -9.75 -5.96
N ASN A 23 -5.25 -9.50 -6.90
CA ASN A 23 -6.59 -8.95 -6.65
C ASN A 23 -7.72 -9.95 -6.99
N ALA A 24 -7.38 -11.18 -7.38
CA ALA A 24 -8.39 -12.18 -7.75
C ALA A 24 -8.82 -13.04 -6.56
N ASP A 25 -7.85 -13.53 -5.78
CA ASP A 25 -8.11 -14.40 -4.63
C ASP A 25 -7.99 -13.59 -3.34
N PRO A 26 -9.11 -13.39 -2.60
CA PRO A 26 -9.06 -12.62 -1.35
C PRO A 26 -8.21 -13.27 -0.27
N ASP A 27 -7.91 -14.57 -0.38
CA ASP A 27 -7.06 -15.25 0.60
C ASP A 27 -5.61 -14.75 0.53
N VAL A 28 -5.13 -14.34 -0.66
CA VAL A 28 -3.78 -13.78 -0.79
C VAL A 28 -3.66 -12.49 0.02
N LYS A 29 -4.63 -11.60 -0.10
CA LYS A 29 -4.66 -10.35 0.66
C LYS A 29 -4.71 -10.62 2.16
N ALA A 30 -5.55 -11.56 2.58
CA ALA A 30 -5.65 -11.94 3.99
C ALA A 30 -4.33 -12.52 4.51
N ASP A 31 -3.66 -13.36 3.72
CA ASP A 31 -2.39 -13.96 4.10
C ASP A 31 -1.27 -12.93 4.18
N ILE A 32 -1.26 -11.93 3.28
CA ILE A 32 -0.29 -10.84 3.36
C ILE A 32 -0.44 -10.09 4.68
N MET A 33 -1.67 -9.73 5.06
CA MET A 33 -1.91 -9.03 6.31
C MET A 33 -1.57 -9.88 7.53
N ALA A 34 -1.90 -11.15 7.52
CA ALA A 34 -1.56 -12.07 8.60
C ALA A 34 -0.04 -12.25 8.71
N GLY A 35 0.64 -12.37 7.58
CA GLY A 35 2.10 -12.50 7.54
C GLY A 35 2.81 -11.26 8.08
N LEU A 36 2.36 -10.09 7.67
CA LEU A 36 2.90 -8.82 8.20
C LEU A 36 2.67 -8.72 9.71
N GLY A 37 1.50 -9.12 10.20
CA GLY A 37 1.21 -9.12 11.63
C GLY A 37 2.12 -10.05 12.45
N ARG A 38 2.51 -11.19 11.88
CA ARG A 38 3.46 -12.09 12.53
C ARG A 38 4.89 -11.58 12.47
N MET A 39 5.27 -10.94 11.37
CA MET A 39 6.62 -10.37 11.20
C MET A 39 6.83 -9.16 12.09
N VAL A 40 5.80 -8.34 12.28
CA VAL A 40 5.88 -7.10 13.06
C VAL A 40 4.67 -7.06 14.00
N PRO A 41 4.71 -7.78 15.13
CA PRO A 41 3.63 -7.73 16.11
C PRO A 41 3.55 -6.36 16.80
N GLU A 42 2.37 -6.03 17.32
CA GLU A 42 2.12 -4.73 17.94
C GLU A 42 3.01 -4.42 19.13
N GLU A 43 3.30 -5.42 19.95
CA GLU A 43 4.03 -5.23 21.20
C GLU A 43 5.43 -5.81 21.12
N GLN A 44 6.42 -4.93 20.88
CA GLN A 44 7.83 -5.34 20.83
C GLN A 44 8.75 -4.39 21.61
N GLY A 45 8.22 -3.68 22.61
CA GLY A 45 9.02 -2.78 23.42
C GLY A 45 9.50 -1.54 22.65
N PHE A 46 8.72 -1.04 21.72
CA PHE A 46 9.05 0.15 20.94
C PHE A 46 9.01 1.41 21.81
N ARG A 47 9.76 2.42 21.41
CA ARG A 47 9.87 3.69 22.14
C ARG A 47 8.71 4.66 21.90
N HIS A 48 8.02 4.54 20.78
CA HIS A 48 6.96 5.46 20.41
C HIS A 48 5.78 5.33 21.37
N ARG A 49 5.35 6.47 21.94
CA ARG A 49 4.35 6.47 23.04
C ARG A 49 2.93 6.15 22.58
N GLU A 50 2.60 6.40 21.32
CA GLU A 50 1.27 6.10 20.79
C GLU A 50 0.99 4.61 20.69
N GLY A 51 2.02 3.77 20.76
CA GLY A 51 1.86 2.32 20.69
C GLY A 51 1.58 1.78 19.30
N ASN A 52 1.87 2.57 18.26
CA ASN A 52 1.61 2.19 16.87
C ASN A 52 2.87 2.08 16.01
N SER A 53 4.03 1.81 16.63
CA SER A 53 5.28 1.66 15.88
C SER A 53 5.24 0.50 14.89
N ASP A 54 4.51 -0.56 15.19
CA ASP A 54 4.32 -1.66 14.26
C ASP A 54 3.70 -1.18 12.93
N ALA A 55 2.74 -0.25 13.02
CA ALA A 55 2.11 0.34 11.83
C ALA A 55 3.12 1.15 11.00
N HIS A 56 3.99 1.93 11.64
CA HIS A 56 5.05 2.68 10.97
C HIS A 56 6.03 1.74 10.26
N ILE A 57 6.40 0.65 10.91
CA ILE A 57 7.32 -0.33 10.35
C ILE A 57 6.68 -1.04 9.14
N LYS A 58 5.44 -1.48 9.28
CA LYS A 58 4.71 -2.13 8.19
C LYS A 58 4.55 -1.21 6.99
N ALA A 59 4.21 0.07 7.22
CA ALA A 59 4.13 1.07 6.16
C ALA A 59 5.47 1.24 5.45
N SER A 60 6.57 1.23 6.21
CA SER A 60 7.92 1.33 5.65
C SER A 60 8.29 0.11 4.80
N LEU A 61 7.84 -1.08 5.20
CA LEU A 61 8.09 -2.31 4.44
C LEU A 61 7.37 -2.31 3.09
N LEU A 62 6.14 -1.83 3.05
CA LEU A 62 5.38 -1.76 1.81
C LEU A 62 5.78 -0.59 0.93
N GLY A 63 6.06 0.54 1.54
CA GLY A 63 6.36 1.78 0.84
C GLY A 63 5.15 2.67 0.66
N SER A 64 5.40 3.87 0.15
CA SER A 64 4.39 4.92 0.07
C SER A 64 3.94 5.25 -1.35
N SER A 65 4.53 4.65 -2.37
CA SER A 65 4.15 4.93 -3.75
C SER A 65 4.33 3.72 -4.64
N VAL A 66 3.56 3.70 -5.72
CA VAL A 66 3.75 2.78 -6.84
C VAL A 66 3.69 3.57 -8.14
N ILE A 67 4.41 3.11 -9.14
CA ILE A 67 4.36 3.65 -10.51
C ILE A 67 3.86 2.55 -11.42
N VAL A 68 2.86 2.87 -12.23
CA VAL A 68 2.27 1.92 -13.17
C VAL A 68 2.36 2.53 -14.57
N PRO A 69 2.86 1.77 -15.57
CA PRO A 69 2.81 2.21 -16.95
C PRO A 69 1.37 2.44 -17.40
N VAL A 70 1.19 3.38 -18.32
CA VAL A 70 -0.11 3.66 -18.93
C VAL A 70 0.02 3.51 -20.45
N GLU A 71 -0.88 2.75 -21.05
CA GLU A 71 -0.98 2.61 -22.50
C GLU A 71 -2.43 2.82 -22.91
N LYS A 72 -2.63 3.65 -23.93
CA LYS A 72 -3.97 3.93 -24.48
C LYS A 72 -4.97 4.35 -23.39
N GLY A 73 -4.51 5.15 -22.44
CA GLY A 73 -5.33 5.66 -21.35
C GLY A 73 -5.66 4.65 -20.25
N GLN A 74 -4.98 3.51 -20.23
CA GLN A 74 -5.25 2.45 -19.23
C GLN A 74 -3.99 2.03 -18.50
N LEU A 75 -4.15 1.69 -17.22
CA LEU A 75 -3.07 1.15 -16.41
C LEU A 75 -2.67 -0.22 -16.96
N VAL A 76 -1.36 -0.41 -17.15
CA VAL A 76 -0.81 -1.69 -17.60
C VAL A 76 -0.47 -2.52 -16.38
N LEU A 77 -1.44 -3.29 -15.92
CA LEU A 77 -1.27 -4.22 -14.81
C LEU A 77 -1.30 -5.65 -15.35
N GLY A 78 -0.62 -6.56 -14.67
CA GLY A 78 -0.74 -7.99 -14.96
C GLY A 78 -2.17 -8.46 -14.68
N THR A 79 -2.52 -9.61 -15.25
CA THR A 79 -3.88 -10.16 -15.17
C THR A 79 -4.42 -10.25 -13.74
N TRP A 80 -3.55 -10.56 -12.79
CA TRP A 80 -3.95 -10.78 -11.40
C TRP A 80 -3.65 -9.60 -10.49
N GLN A 81 -2.96 -8.57 -10.99
CA GLN A 81 -2.52 -7.44 -10.17
C GLN A 81 -3.64 -6.45 -9.90
N GLY A 82 -3.63 -5.90 -8.70
CA GLY A 82 -4.39 -4.73 -8.30
C GLY A 82 -3.56 -3.86 -7.39
N ILE A 83 -3.94 -2.60 -7.27
CA ILE A 83 -3.29 -1.64 -6.38
C ILE A 83 -4.05 -1.66 -5.05
N PHE A 84 -3.31 -1.80 -3.94
CA PHE A 84 -3.92 -1.87 -2.61
C PHE A 84 -3.35 -0.79 -1.70
N LEU A 85 -4.26 -0.05 -1.06
CA LEU A 85 -3.94 0.75 0.12
C LEU A 85 -3.95 -0.19 1.33
N ALA A 86 -2.85 -0.24 2.07
CA ALA A 86 -2.74 -1.05 3.27
C ALA A 86 -2.86 -0.16 4.50
N GLU A 87 -3.91 -0.33 5.27
CA GLU A 87 -4.18 0.43 6.48
C GLU A 87 -3.63 -0.34 7.68
N PHE A 88 -2.70 0.27 8.41
CA PHE A 88 -2.07 -0.38 9.55
C PHE A 88 -2.46 0.24 10.90
N ASP A 89 -3.18 1.35 10.89
CA ASP A 89 -3.53 2.07 12.13
C ASP A 89 -4.89 2.74 11.99
N GLY A 90 -5.86 1.98 11.50
CA GLY A 90 -7.22 2.47 11.26
C GLY A 90 -8.21 2.12 12.37
N PRO A 91 -9.45 2.53 12.18
CA PRO A 91 -9.92 3.27 11.00
C PRO A 91 -9.52 4.75 11.04
N ARG A 92 -9.15 5.30 9.88
CA ARG A 92 -8.80 6.72 9.70
C ARG A 92 -9.20 7.16 8.30
N THR A 93 -9.42 8.47 8.14
CA THR A 93 -9.52 9.06 6.82
C THR A 93 -8.12 9.19 6.24
N ARG A 94 -7.93 8.69 5.03
CA ARG A 94 -6.65 8.73 4.34
C ARG A 94 -6.77 9.51 3.03
N THR A 95 -5.68 10.11 2.61
CA THR A 95 -5.55 10.78 1.33
C THR A 95 -4.70 9.90 0.40
N VAL A 96 -5.13 9.78 -0.83
CA VAL A 96 -4.37 9.11 -1.89
C VAL A 96 -4.14 10.14 -2.99
N LEU A 97 -2.89 10.39 -3.34
CA LEU A 97 -2.54 11.33 -4.40
C LEU A 97 -2.23 10.54 -5.67
N ILE A 98 -2.84 10.96 -6.78
CA ILE A 98 -2.65 10.33 -8.08
C ILE A 98 -2.13 11.38 -9.04
N GLN A 99 -1.04 11.08 -9.72
CA GLN A 99 -0.45 11.97 -10.72
C GLN A 99 -0.11 11.17 -11.96
N THR A 100 -0.42 11.74 -13.12
CA THR A 100 -0.12 11.11 -14.41
C THR A 100 0.88 11.96 -15.18
N PHE A 101 1.69 11.30 -15.99
CA PHE A 101 2.67 11.95 -16.87
C PHE A 101 2.41 11.60 -18.32
#